data_c0f7cde6ce9d0b8cbe3a85c92cb6b169
#
_entry.id   c0f7cde6ce9d0b8cbe3a85c92cb6b169
#
_cell.length_a   1.000
_cell.length_b   1.000
_cell.length_c   1.000
_cell.angle_alpha   90.00
_cell.angle_beta   90.00
_cell.angle_gamma   90.00
#
_symmetry.space_group_name_H-M   'P 1'
#
loop_
_entity.id
_entity.type
_entity.pdbx_description
1 polymer ?
#
loop_
_entity_poly.entity_id
_entity_poly.type
_entity_poly.pdbx_seq_one_letter_code
_entity_poly.pdbx_strand_id
1 'polypeptide(L)'
;SFVKSLKVDEWDRMIDVNIKGVLYCTAAVVPTMTEKKSGHIINISSVAGRIVFPAGSVYCATKHAVTAFSEGLRQELSVRKNIRVTSIEPGVVQTELTNTITEDSLQGFIEKGKQMEALQADDISNAIIFAIDAPNHMNVNEILIRPTTQDH
;
A
#
# COMPACT_ATOMS: atom_id res chain seq x y z
N SER A 1 -7.87 -9.60 -11.89
CA SER A 1 -8.41 -10.17 -13.15
C SER A 1 -7.78 -9.53 -14.37
N PHE A 2 -7.79 -10.22 -15.50
CA PHE A 2 -7.43 -9.63 -16.78
C PHE A 2 -8.45 -8.57 -17.22
N VAL A 3 -7.98 -7.50 -17.89
CA VAL A 3 -8.87 -6.42 -18.37
C VAL A 3 -9.96 -6.97 -19.29
N LYS A 4 -9.65 -7.96 -20.13
CA LYS A 4 -10.63 -8.61 -21.03
C LYS A 4 -11.82 -9.26 -20.32
N SER A 5 -11.68 -9.58 -19.02
CA SER A 5 -12.76 -10.18 -18.22
C SER A 5 -13.82 -9.15 -17.79
N LEU A 6 -13.56 -7.85 -17.99
CA LEU A 6 -14.48 -6.72 -17.77
C LEU A 6 -15.22 -6.75 -16.42
N LYS A 7 -14.54 -7.15 -15.36
CA LYS A 7 -15.12 -7.21 -13.99
C LYS A 7 -15.20 -5.82 -13.39
N VAL A 8 -16.06 -4.97 -13.94
CA VAL A 8 -16.16 -3.53 -13.62
C VAL A 8 -16.53 -3.32 -12.16
N ASP A 9 -17.45 -4.10 -11.60
CA ASP A 9 -17.86 -3.99 -10.19
C ASP A 9 -16.68 -4.27 -9.23
N GLU A 10 -15.78 -5.18 -9.60
CA GLU A 10 -14.57 -5.45 -8.83
C GLU A 10 -13.57 -4.28 -8.94
N TRP A 11 -13.49 -3.63 -10.10
CA TRP A 11 -12.65 -2.45 -10.28
C TRP A 11 -13.15 -1.28 -9.43
N ASP A 12 -14.45 -1.01 -9.45
CA ASP A 12 -15.07 0.05 -8.64
C ASP A 12 -14.82 -0.21 -7.16
N ARG A 13 -15.06 -1.43 -6.70
CA ARG A 13 -14.77 -1.82 -5.32
C ARG A 13 -13.30 -1.64 -4.95
N MET A 14 -12.37 -1.98 -5.83
CA MET A 14 -10.93 -1.79 -5.61
C MET A 14 -10.57 -0.31 -5.47
N ILE A 15 -11.15 0.55 -6.31
CA ILE A 15 -10.96 2.00 -6.25
C ILE A 15 -11.55 2.56 -4.96
N ASP A 16 -12.75 2.16 -4.60
CA ASP A 16 -13.44 2.61 -3.39
C ASP A 16 -12.64 2.25 -2.13
N VAL A 17 -12.15 1.02 -2.03
CA VAL A 17 -11.39 0.58 -0.86
C VAL A 17 -9.98 1.14 -0.87
N ASN A 18 -9.22 0.95 -1.95
CA ASN A 18 -7.78 1.23 -1.97
C ASN A 18 -7.46 2.71 -2.13
N ILE A 19 -8.30 3.48 -2.81
CA ILE A 19 -8.09 4.91 -3.04
C ILE A 19 -8.98 5.74 -2.12
N LYS A 20 -10.30 5.67 -2.28
CA LYS A 20 -11.23 6.51 -1.52
C LYS A 20 -11.13 6.24 -0.02
N GLY A 21 -10.95 4.97 0.40
CA GLY A 21 -10.74 4.63 1.80
C GLY A 21 -9.55 5.37 2.40
N VAL A 22 -8.40 5.40 1.71
CA VAL A 22 -7.21 6.16 2.14
C VAL A 22 -7.49 7.66 2.20
N LEU A 23 -8.17 8.21 1.19
CA LEU A 23 -8.52 9.64 1.15
C LEU A 23 -9.42 10.02 2.32
N TYR A 24 -10.45 9.23 2.63
CA TYR A 24 -11.40 9.51 3.69
C TYR A 24 -10.76 9.40 5.08
N CYS A 25 -9.94 8.38 5.31
CA CYS A 25 -9.18 8.26 6.56
C CYS A 25 -8.24 9.46 6.74
N THR A 26 -7.55 9.86 5.68
CA THR A 26 -6.66 11.04 5.71
C THR A 26 -7.46 12.31 6.02
N ALA A 27 -8.58 12.53 5.36
CA ALA A 27 -9.44 13.70 5.60
C ALA A 27 -9.93 13.78 7.06
N ALA A 28 -10.16 12.62 7.69
CA ALA A 28 -10.60 12.56 9.08
C ALA A 28 -9.52 12.95 10.09
N VAL A 29 -8.24 12.66 9.82
CA VAL A 29 -7.15 12.85 10.81
C VAL A 29 -6.34 14.13 10.59
N VAL A 30 -6.20 14.61 9.35
CA VAL A 30 -5.37 15.77 8.99
C VAL A 30 -5.74 17.05 9.76
N PRO A 31 -7.02 17.42 9.95
CA PRO A 31 -7.36 18.62 10.70
C PRO A 31 -6.77 18.62 12.12
N THR A 32 -6.99 17.55 12.87
CA THR A 32 -6.49 17.40 14.25
C THR A 32 -4.96 17.36 14.29
N MET A 33 -4.31 16.64 13.39
CA MET A 33 -2.85 16.59 13.33
C MET A 33 -2.25 17.97 12.99
N THR A 34 -2.90 18.71 12.09
CA THR A 34 -2.49 20.07 11.70
C THR A 34 -2.60 21.04 12.86
N GLU A 35 -3.70 21.01 13.62
CA GLU A 35 -3.90 21.84 14.81
C GLU A 35 -2.83 21.55 15.87
N LYS A 36 -2.57 20.27 16.12
CA LYS A 36 -1.55 19.82 17.10
C LYS A 36 -0.12 20.01 16.61
N LYS A 37 0.10 20.27 15.31
CA LYS A 37 1.42 20.27 14.66
C LYS A 37 2.23 19.01 14.99
N SER A 38 1.56 17.88 14.99
CA SER A 38 2.14 16.58 15.31
C SER A 38 1.27 15.46 14.75
N GLY A 39 1.90 14.46 14.16
CA GLY A 39 1.24 13.28 13.65
C GLY A 39 2.15 12.44 12.76
N HIS A 40 1.71 11.24 12.48
CA HIS A 40 2.35 10.36 11.51
C HIS A 40 1.28 9.58 10.74
N ILE A 41 1.20 9.77 9.45
CA ILE A 41 0.32 9.02 8.55
C ILE A 41 1.16 7.93 7.90
N ILE A 42 0.73 6.68 8.03
CA ILE A 42 1.39 5.52 7.43
C ILE A 42 0.39 4.85 6.50
N ASN A 43 0.66 4.91 5.21
CA ASN A 43 -0.16 4.29 4.18
C ASN A 43 0.46 2.96 3.72
N ILE A 44 -0.36 1.94 3.60
CA ILE A 44 0.07 0.65 3.07
C ILE A 44 -0.19 0.61 1.56
N SER A 45 0.87 0.82 0.79
CA SER A 45 0.86 0.64 -0.66
C SER A 45 1.23 -0.81 -1.02
N SER A 46 2.12 -1.03 -1.95
CA SER A 46 2.61 -2.34 -2.41
C SER A 46 3.78 -2.15 -3.36
N VAL A 47 4.55 -3.19 -3.63
CA VAL A 47 5.42 -3.27 -4.83
C VAL A 47 4.62 -2.98 -6.11
N ALA A 48 3.32 -3.32 -6.14
CA ALA A 48 2.41 -2.98 -7.23
C ALA A 48 2.16 -1.47 -7.38
N GLY A 49 2.61 -0.64 -6.45
CA GLY A 49 2.68 0.83 -6.58
C GLY A 49 3.96 1.32 -7.28
N ARG A 50 4.86 0.39 -7.67
CA ARG A 50 6.14 0.66 -8.35
C ARG A 50 6.26 -0.06 -9.68
N ILE A 51 5.63 -1.21 -9.80
CA ILE A 51 5.67 -2.06 -10.99
C ILE A 51 4.25 -2.38 -11.45
N VAL A 52 4.14 -2.85 -12.69
CA VAL A 52 2.88 -3.35 -13.25
C VAL A 52 3.07 -4.79 -13.73
N PHE A 53 2.02 -5.59 -13.62
CA PHE A 53 2.03 -6.98 -14.08
C PHE A 53 0.68 -7.36 -14.70
N PRO A 54 0.67 -8.33 -15.62
CA PRO A 54 -0.55 -8.84 -16.23
C PRO A 54 -1.58 -9.29 -15.18
N ALA A 55 -2.86 -9.11 -15.46
CA ALA A 55 -3.98 -9.38 -14.57
C ALA A 55 -4.04 -8.50 -13.30
N GLY A 56 -3.08 -7.62 -13.10
CA GLY A 56 -3.00 -6.68 -11.97
C GLY A 56 -3.25 -5.22 -12.34
N SER A 57 -3.64 -4.89 -13.57
CA SER A 57 -3.66 -3.51 -14.08
C SER A 57 -4.40 -2.53 -13.18
N VAL A 58 -5.64 -2.82 -12.77
CA VAL A 58 -6.42 -1.94 -11.90
C VAL A 58 -5.84 -1.90 -10.48
N TYR A 59 -5.43 -3.05 -9.94
CA TYR A 59 -4.78 -3.11 -8.63
C TYR A 59 -3.49 -2.28 -8.62
N CYS A 60 -2.62 -2.44 -9.61
CA CYS A 60 -1.41 -1.64 -9.74
C CYS A 60 -1.74 -0.14 -9.83
N ALA A 61 -2.75 0.24 -10.62
CA ALA A 61 -3.19 1.63 -10.72
C ALA A 61 -3.62 2.19 -9.36
N THR A 62 -4.39 1.42 -8.56
CA THR A 62 -4.78 1.86 -7.22
C THR A 62 -3.59 2.01 -6.28
N LYS A 63 -2.61 1.11 -6.36
CA LYS A 63 -1.41 1.17 -5.50
C LYS A 63 -0.44 2.28 -5.94
N HIS A 64 -0.30 2.55 -7.23
CA HIS A 64 0.40 3.74 -7.72
C HIS A 64 -0.26 5.02 -7.22
N ALA A 65 -1.60 5.08 -7.21
CA ALA A 65 -2.33 6.21 -6.66
C ALA A 65 -2.02 6.42 -5.17
N VAL A 66 -1.99 5.36 -4.36
CA VAL A 66 -1.64 5.45 -2.92
C VAL A 66 -0.20 5.93 -2.72
N THR A 67 0.76 5.42 -3.50
CA THR A 67 2.16 5.85 -3.44
C THR A 67 2.29 7.34 -3.80
N ALA A 68 1.70 7.75 -4.92
CA ALA A 68 1.72 9.16 -5.35
C ALA A 68 1.02 10.09 -4.34
N PHE A 69 -0.12 9.66 -3.80
CA PHE A 69 -0.85 10.43 -2.79
C PHE A 69 -0.05 10.58 -1.50
N SER A 70 0.63 9.54 -1.06
CA SER A 70 1.48 9.58 0.14
C SER A 70 2.62 10.58 -0.01
N GLU A 71 3.27 10.63 -1.18
CA GLU A 71 4.32 11.62 -1.46
C GLU A 71 3.75 13.03 -1.53
N GLY A 72 2.58 13.23 -2.15
CA GLY A 72 1.88 14.53 -2.15
C GLY A 72 1.59 15.00 -0.73
N LEU A 73 1.02 14.15 0.13
CA LEU A 73 0.79 14.44 1.54
C LEU A 73 2.07 14.82 2.27
N ARG A 74 3.15 14.09 2.04
CA ARG A 74 4.45 14.38 2.65
C ARG A 74 4.93 15.79 2.30
N GLN A 75 4.85 16.18 1.04
CA GLN A 75 5.26 17.50 0.60
C GLN A 75 4.41 18.62 1.22
N GLU A 76 3.12 18.40 1.39
CA GLU A 76 2.19 19.39 1.94
C GLU A 76 2.26 19.50 3.47
N LEU A 77 2.45 18.39 4.18
CA LEU A 77 2.28 18.31 5.62
C LEU A 77 3.60 18.24 6.40
N SER A 78 4.64 17.59 5.86
CA SER A 78 5.85 17.30 6.62
C SER A 78 6.62 18.58 6.96
N VAL A 79 6.92 19.38 5.96
CA VAL A 79 7.74 20.61 6.12
C VAL A 79 7.01 21.70 6.89
N ARG A 80 5.70 21.85 6.64
CA ARG A 80 4.93 23.01 7.14
C ARG A 80 4.16 22.71 8.42
N LYS A 81 3.83 21.47 8.66
CA LYS A 81 2.89 21.05 9.73
C LYS A 81 3.49 20.09 10.73
N ASN A 82 4.75 19.68 10.52
CA ASN A 82 5.43 18.69 11.38
C ASN A 82 4.65 17.36 11.49
N ILE A 83 4.04 16.93 10.37
CA ILE A 83 3.33 15.66 10.27
C ILE A 83 4.14 14.77 9.36
N ARG A 84 4.61 13.64 9.86
CA ARG A 84 5.34 12.66 9.07
C ARG A 84 4.38 11.85 8.18
N VAL A 85 4.86 11.44 7.02
CA VAL A 85 4.11 10.57 6.11
C VAL A 85 5.03 9.49 5.59
N THR A 86 4.60 8.24 5.71
CA THR A 86 5.37 7.06 5.28
C THR A 86 4.50 6.17 4.38
N SER A 87 5.06 5.71 3.27
CA SER A 87 4.50 4.66 2.44
C SER A 87 5.20 3.34 2.74
N ILE A 88 4.48 2.32 3.15
CA ILE A 88 4.98 0.94 3.25
C ILE A 88 4.57 0.20 1.99
N GLU A 89 5.53 -0.45 1.35
CA GLU A 89 5.37 -1.05 0.02
C GLU A 89 5.77 -2.54 0.02
N PRO A 90 4.91 -3.39 0.60
CA PRO A 90 5.19 -4.81 0.67
C PRO A 90 5.16 -5.50 -0.69
N GLY A 91 6.00 -6.52 -0.85
CA GLY A 91 5.85 -7.57 -1.83
C GLY A 91 4.78 -8.58 -1.42
N VAL A 92 5.05 -9.86 -1.68
CA VAL A 92 4.12 -10.95 -1.32
C VAL A 92 4.13 -11.13 0.20
N VAL A 93 2.96 -10.97 0.81
CA VAL A 93 2.72 -11.20 2.24
C VAL A 93 1.71 -12.31 2.39
N GLN A 94 1.92 -13.20 3.36
CA GLN A 94 0.96 -14.25 3.69
C GLN A 94 -0.29 -13.63 4.33
N THR A 95 -1.35 -13.49 3.53
CA THR A 95 -2.63 -12.90 3.93
C THR A 95 -3.78 -13.60 3.23
N GLU A 96 -5.00 -13.31 3.65
CA GLU A 96 -6.22 -13.78 2.99
C GLU A 96 -6.55 -13.02 1.68
N LEU A 97 -5.74 -12.03 1.29
CA LEU A 97 -5.99 -11.19 0.12
C LEU A 97 -6.14 -12.02 -1.17
N THR A 98 -5.33 -13.07 -1.32
CA THR A 98 -5.41 -13.97 -2.47
C THR A 98 -6.73 -14.72 -2.57
N ASN A 99 -7.44 -14.91 -1.46
CA ASN A 99 -8.74 -15.58 -1.42
C ASN A 99 -9.85 -14.73 -2.07
N THR A 100 -9.60 -13.43 -2.27
CA THR A 100 -10.53 -12.50 -2.93
C THR A 100 -10.40 -12.50 -4.46
N ILE A 101 -9.45 -13.24 -5.02
CA ILE A 101 -9.25 -13.32 -6.47
C ILE A 101 -10.24 -14.31 -7.06
N THR A 102 -11.15 -13.79 -7.90
CA THR A 102 -12.26 -14.54 -8.51
C THR A 102 -11.97 -15.03 -9.93
N GLU A 103 -10.76 -14.82 -10.45
CA GLU A 103 -10.35 -15.18 -11.79
C GLU A 103 -9.77 -16.60 -11.81
N ASP A 104 -10.51 -17.59 -12.33
CA ASP A 104 -10.11 -19.00 -12.35
C ASP A 104 -8.79 -19.23 -13.09
N SER A 105 -8.53 -18.45 -14.15
CA SER A 105 -7.28 -18.54 -14.91
C SER A 105 -6.03 -18.13 -14.13
N LEU A 106 -6.18 -17.55 -12.93
CA LEU A 106 -5.08 -17.13 -12.07
C LEU A 106 -4.80 -18.13 -10.93
N GLN A 107 -5.54 -19.25 -10.82
CA GLN A 107 -5.35 -20.21 -9.74
C GLN A 107 -3.92 -20.77 -9.69
N GLY A 108 -3.32 -21.09 -10.84
CA GLY A 108 -1.93 -21.54 -10.91
C GLY A 108 -0.92 -20.47 -10.44
N PHE A 109 -1.22 -19.19 -10.68
CA PHE A 109 -0.40 -18.09 -10.17
C PHE A 109 -0.54 -17.94 -8.65
N ILE A 110 -1.75 -18.08 -8.13
CA ILE A 110 -2.05 -18.04 -6.68
C ILE A 110 -1.34 -19.19 -5.97
N GLU A 111 -1.42 -20.40 -6.52
CA GLU A 111 -0.74 -21.58 -5.95
C GLU A 111 0.78 -21.41 -5.92
N LYS A 112 1.36 -20.89 -7.00
CA LYS A 112 2.79 -20.57 -7.05
C LYS A 112 3.19 -19.52 -6.01
N GLY A 113 2.35 -18.49 -5.82
CA GLY A 113 2.54 -17.49 -4.77
C GLY A 113 2.46 -18.08 -3.36
N LYS A 114 1.57 -19.05 -3.13
CA LYS A 114 1.46 -19.77 -1.84
C LYS A 114 2.65 -20.69 -1.52
N GLN A 115 3.39 -21.13 -2.55
CA GLN A 115 4.61 -21.92 -2.39
C GLN A 115 5.86 -21.07 -2.15
N MET A 116 5.77 -19.77 -2.40
CA MET A 116 6.86 -18.83 -2.14
C MET A 116 6.96 -18.59 -0.63
N GLU A 117 8.17 -18.46 -0.11
CA GLU A 117 8.40 -17.99 1.26
C GLU A 117 8.01 -16.50 1.33
N ALA A 118 6.74 -16.26 1.67
CA ALA A 118 6.16 -14.93 1.75
C ALA A 118 6.52 -14.23 3.06
N LEU A 119 6.52 -12.89 3.04
CA LEU A 119 6.59 -12.11 4.27
C LEU A 119 5.41 -12.44 5.19
N GLN A 120 5.65 -12.33 6.49
CA GLN A 120 4.60 -12.45 7.50
C GLN A 120 4.06 -11.06 7.86
N ALA A 121 2.86 -11.01 8.45
CA ALA A 121 2.27 -9.75 8.92
C ALA A 121 3.19 -9.02 9.91
N ASP A 122 3.92 -9.76 10.75
CA ASP A 122 4.86 -9.21 11.72
C ASP A 122 6.05 -8.49 11.05
N ASP A 123 6.51 -8.93 9.88
CA ASP A 123 7.56 -8.25 9.12
C ASP A 123 7.11 -6.84 8.72
N ILE A 124 5.84 -6.71 8.32
CA ILE A 124 5.26 -5.42 7.96
C ILE A 124 5.05 -4.56 9.21
N SER A 125 4.59 -5.14 10.31
CA SER A 125 4.44 -4.45 11.58
C SER A 125 5.76 -3.90 12.09
N ASN A 126 6.84 -4.67 12.01
CA ASN A 126 8.18 -4.25 12.39
C ASN A 126 8.68 -3.07 11.53
N ALA A 127 8.40 -3.08 10.24
CA ALA A 127 8.73 -1.96 9.35
C ALA A 127 7.94 -0.68 9.70
N ILE A 128 6.68 -0.82 10.09
CA ILE A 128 5.86 0.29 10.57
C ILE A 128 6.44 0.85 11.87
N ILE A 129 6.79 -0.02 12.83
CA ILE A 129 7.40 0.39 14.10
C ILE A 129 8.72 1.11 13.85
N PHE A 130 9.58 0.61 12.96
CA PHE A 130 10.81 1.30 12.57
C PHE A 130 10.56 2.74 12.09
N ALA A 131 9.54 2.96 11.27
CA ALA A 131 9.18 4.30 10.81
C ALA A 131 8.62 5.18 11.95
N ILE A 132 7.85 4.60 12.88
CA ILE A 132 7.29 5.31 14.03
C ILE A 132 8.40 5.77 14.99
N ASP A 133 9.34 4.89 15.29
CA ASP A 133 10.43 5.12 16.25
C ASP A 133 11.52 6.05 15.71
N ALA A 134 11.50 6.38 14.43
CA ALA A 134 12.42 7.36 13.85
C ALA A 134 12.30 8.72 14.59
N PRO A 135 13.43 9.43 14.81
CA PRO A 135 13.42 10.74 15.47
C PRO A 135 12.51 11.74 14.76
N ASN A 136 11.90 12.67 15.48
CA ASN A 136 10.90 13.60 14.93
C ASN A 136 11.38 14.43 13.73
N HIS A 137 12.68 14.69 13.61
CA HIS A 137 13.25 15.40 12.48
C HIS A 137 13.49 14.53 11.26
N MET A 138 13.26 13.22 11.38
CA MET A 138 13.46 12.23 10.31
C MET A 138 12.12 11.74 9.80
N ASN A 139 11.85 11.95 8.51
CA ASN A 139 10.72 11.33 7.83
C ASN A 139 11.23 10.13 7.02
N VAL A 140 10.80 8.95 7.38
CA VAL A 140 11.01 7.76 6.56
C VAL A 140 9.95 7.78 5.46
N ASN A 141 10.33 8.16 4.25
CA ASN A 141 9.37 8.41 3.17
C ASN A 141 8.72 7.12 2.67
N GLU A 142 9.55 6.10 2.45
CA GLU A 142 9.12 4.85 1.82
C GLU A 142 9.90 3.68 2.39
N ILE A 143 9.23 2.55 2.58
CA ILE A 143 9.87 1.29 2.94
C ILE A 143 9.36 0.21 1.98
N LEU A 144 10.23 -0.18 1.05
CA LEU A 144 9.98 -1.24 0.09
C LEU A 144 10.55 -2.55 0.61
N ILE A 145 9.70 -3.55 0.82
CA ILE A 145 10.07 -4.83 1.43
C ILE A 145 9.58 -5.98 0.55
N ARG A 146 10.46 -6.90 0.22
CA ARG A 146 10.13 -8.12 -0.54
C ARG A 146 10.63 -9.36 0.19
N PRO A 147 9.98 -10.51 -0.01
CA PRO A 147 10.62 -11.78 0.25
C PRO A 147 11.94 -11.89 -0.55
N THR A 148 12.94 -12.52 0.01
CA THR A 148 14.24 -12.72 -0.68
C THR A 148 14.10 -13.55 -1.96
N THR A 149 13.00 -14.27 -2.09
CA THR A 149 12.66 -15.13 -3.24
C THR A 149 11.82 -14.43 -4.30
N GLN A 150 11.48 -13.15 -4.11
CA GLN A 150 10.68 -12.37 -5.06
C GLN A 150 11.58 -11.51 -5.95
N ASP A 151 11.57 -11.78 -7.28
CA ASP A 151 12.43 -11.09 -8.25
C ASP A 151 12.00 -9.63 -8.53
N HIS A 152 10.67 -9.34 -8.55
CA HIS A 152 10.12 -8.01 -8.88
C HIS A 152 8.75 -7.74 -8.27
#